data_cd4a9e2878dcc00e263c76d334c57c62
#
_entry.id   cd4a9e2878dcc00e263c76d334c57c62
#
_cell.length_a   1.000
_cell.length_b   1.000
_cell.length_c   1.000
_cell.angle_alpha   90.00
_cell.angle_beta   90.00
_cell.angle_gamma   90.00
#
_symmetry.space_group_name_H-M   'P 1'
#
loop_
_entity.id
_entity.type
_entity.pdbx_description
1 polymer ?
#
loop_
_entity_poly.entity_id
_entity_poly.type
_entity_poly.pdbx_seq_one_letter_code
_entity_poly.pdbx_strand_id
1 'polypeptide(L)'
;MSETLKTLKTKNTSLNNKVEKLTSELDASHEQIEEQARQIDELKTLVFRLTEKSVININNDNRKVININIKNYIKASPECMSVENLEKYMPSMNIGHVLSEGTGYGNFIIQYVLQHIRMVTTDASRGVVLYKDESGKVYKDIGLTSFFKKFGIASASHVKYLVETFLNALNLDLSEPNNIEQYRDYTRHITQMNQCSNGDKSEFIPSALKVVSAGTDHSNLIF
;
A
#
# COMPACT_ATOMS: atom_id res chain seq x y z
N MET A 1 -26.74 -36.32 -55.77
CA MET A 1 -26.07 -36.14 -54.46
C MET A 1 -26.46 -34.80 -53.96
N SER A 2 -27.17 -34.72 -52.87
CA SER A 2 -27.87 -33.52 -52.36
C SER A 2 -26.88 -32.38 -52.06
N GLU A 3 -27.31 -31.16 -52.36
CA GLU A 3 -26.59 -29.89 -52.14
C GLU A 3 -26.16 -29.73 -50.66
N THR A 4 -26.91 -30.32 -49.73
CA THR A 4 -26.62 -30.45 -48.30
C THR A 4 -25.33 -31.24 -48.00
N LEU A 5 -25.03 -32.28 -48.78
CA LEU A 5 -23.81 -33.10 -48.58
C LEU A 5 -22.55 -32.35 -49.02
N LYS A 6 -22.62 -31.48 -50.03
CA LYS A 6 -21.53 -30.62 -50.46
C LYS A 6 -21.25 -29.54 -49.40
N THR A 7 -22.28 -28.91 -48.86
CA THR A 7 -22.17 -27.88 -47.81
C THR A 7 -21.57 -28.45 -46.54
N LEU A 8 -21.98 -29.66 -46.12
CA LEU A 8 -21.42 -30.34 -44.95
C LEU A 8 -19.92 -30.68 -45.15
N LYS A 9 -19.55 -31.12 -46.35
CA LYS A 9 -18.15 -31.44 -46.68
C LYS A 9 -17.25 -30.19 -46.61
N THR A 10 -17.74 -29.06 -47.15
CA THR A 10 -17.01 -27.78 -47.10
C THR A 10 -16.87 -27.27 -45.66
N LYS A 11 -17.93 -27.37 -44.83
CA LYS A 11 -17.87 -27.00 -43.42
C LYS A 11 -16.89 -27.87 -42.65
N ASN A 12 -16.86 -29.19 -42.91
CA ASN A 12 -15.96 -30.11 -42.24
C ASN A 12 -14.49 -29.82 -42.59
N THR A 13 -14.17 -29.53 -43.84
CA THR A 13 -12.85 -29.09 -44.26
C THR A 13 -12.42 -27.79 -43.59
N SER A 14 -13.34 -26.82 -43.53
CA SER A 14 -13.08 -25.53 -42.83
C SER A 14 -12.84 -25.72 -41.33
N LEU A 15 -13.58 -26.62 -40.68
CA LEU A 15 -13.37 -26.94 -39.26
C LEU A 15 -12.04 -27.65 -39.01
N ASN A 16 -11.68 -28.60 -39.88
CA ASN A 16 -10.39 -29.28 -39.78
C ASN A 16 -9.22 -28.30 -39.90
N ASN A 17 -9.26 -27.39 -40.87
CA ASN A 17 -8.24 -26.35 -41.01
C ASN A 17 -8.15 -25.42 -39.79
N LYS A 18 -9.31 -25.12 -39.13
CA LYS A 18 -9.30 -24.34 -37.89
C LYS A 18 -8.70 -25.13 -36.72
N VAL A 19 -9.00 -26.41 -36.63
CA VAL A 19 -8.41 -27.28 -35.60
C VAL A 19 -6.91 -27.39 -35.76
N GLU A 20 -6.42 -27.62 -36.98
CA GLU A 20 -4.98 -27.66 -37.28
C GLU A 20 -4.28 -26.34 -36.90
N LYS A 21 -4.90 -25.21 -37.24
CA LYS A 21 -4.37 -23.89 -36.88
C LYS A 21 -4.32 -23.69 -35.37
N LEU A 22 -5.38 -24.01 -34.65
CA LEU A 22 -5.46 -23.87 -33.19
C LEU A 22 -4.47 -24.82 -32.49
N THR A 23 -4.26 -26.04 -33.03
CA THR A 23 -3.27 -26.96 -32.51
C THR A 23 -1.85 -26.38 -32.65
N SER A 24 -1.52 -25.83 -33.81
CA SER A 24 -0.24 -25.17 -34.04
C SER A 24 0.00 -23.95 -33.13
N GLU A 25 -1.04 -23.12 -32.90
CA GLU A 25 -0.97 -21.99 -31.99
C GLU A 25 -0.80 -22.46 -30.52
N LEU A 26 -1.45 -23.57 -30.15
CA LEU A 26 -1.32 -24.18 -28.83
C LEU A 26 0.12 -24.71 -28.60
N ASP A 27 0.67 -25.41 -29.58
CA ASP A 27 2.04 -25.92 -29.53
C ASP A 27 3.06 -24.79 -29.37
N ALA A 28 2.92 -23.72 -30.16
CA ALA A 28 3.77 -22.55 -30.05
C ALA A 28 3.65 -21.86 -28.68
N SER A 29 2.44 -21.83 -28.10
CA SER A 29 2.22 -21.31 -26.76
C SER A 29 2.85 -22.18 -25.68
N HIS A 30 2.81 -23.51 -25.83
CA HIS A 30 3.51 -24.42 -24.93
C HIS A 30 5.01 -24.21 -24.94
N GLU A 31 5.62 -24.09 -26.12
CA GLU A 31 7.05 -23.80 -26.25
C GLU A 31 7.45 -22.47 -25.57
N GLN A 32 6.59 -21.44 -25.68
CA GLN A 32 6.81 -20.18 -24.98
C GLN A 32 6.73 -20.32 -23.46
N ILE A 33 5.80 -21.09 -22.97
CA ILE A 33 5.64 -21.34 -21.52
C ILE A 33 6.86 -22.10 -20.98
N GLU A 34 7.33 -23.10 -21.70
CA GLU A 34 8.54 -23.87 -21.31
C GLU A 34 9.78 -22.98 -21.28
N GLU A 35 9.96 -22.12 -22.28
CA GLU A 35 11.07 -21.17 -22.31
C GLU A 35 10.99 -20.15 -21.16
N GLN A 36 9.82 -19.61 -20.86
CA GLN A 36 9.62 -18.72 -19.71
C GLN A 36 9.90 -19.43 -18.37
N ALA A 37 9.47 -20.69 -18.23
CA ALA A 37 9.74 -21.49 -17.04
C ALA A 37 11.25 -21.70 -16.84
N ARG A 38 12.01 -21.94 -17.93
CA ARG A 38 13.46 -22.05 -17.89
C ARG A 38 14.13 -20.74 -17.46
N GLN A 39 13.69 -19.62 -18.02
CA GLN A 39 14.22 -18.29 -17.67
C GLN A 39 13.94 -17.93 -16.19
N ILE A 40 12.77 -18.30 -15.68
CA ILE A 40 12.42 -18.11 -14.26
C ILE A 40 13.36 -18.95 -13.38
N ASP A 41 13.69 -20.17 -13.76
CA ASP A 41 14.56 -21.03 -12.98
C ASP A 41 16.02 -20.58 -13.01
N GLU A 42 16.48 -20.07 -14.14
CA GLU A 42 17.79 -19.41 -14.27
C GLU A 42 17.87 -18.16 -13.37
N LEU A 43 16.83 -17.30 -13.39
CA LEU A 43 16.76 -16.13 -12.54
C LEU A 43 16.73 -16.50 -11.05
N LYS A 44 15.96 -17.49 -10.65
CA LYS A 44 15.95 -18.03 -9.27
C LYS A 44 17.35 -18.48 -8.84
N THR A 45 18.04 -19.21 -9.71
CA THR A 45 19.40 -19.68 -9.46
C THR A 45 20.39 -18.51 -9.31
N LEU A 46 20.24 -17.47 -10.13
CA LEU A 46 21.06 -16.25 -10.06
C LEU A 46 20.78 -15.48 -8.76
N VAL A 47 19.52 -15.31 -8.38
CA VAL A 47 19.13 -14.70 -7.12
C VAL A 47 19.68 -15.48 -5.93
N PHE A 48 19.57 -16.81 -5.96
CA PHE A 48 20.11 -17.67 -4.90
C PHE A 48 21.63 -17.53 -4.78
N ARG A 49 22.37 -17.54 -5.89
CA ARG A 49 23.83 -17.32 -5.90
C ARG A 49 24.22 -15.93 -5.42
N LEU A 50 23.43 -14.89 -5.73
CA LEU A 50 23.65 -13.53 -5.25
C LEU A 50 23.40 -13.42 -3.76
N THR A 51 22.35 -14.10 -3.23
CA THR A 51 22.06 -14.14 -1.80
C THR A 51 23.09 -14.95 -1.03
N GLU A 52 23.56 -16.08 -1.52
CA GLU A 52 24.65 -16.84 -0.87
C GLU A 52 25.98 -16.04 -0.84
N LYS A 53 26.34 -15.37 -1.94
CA LYS A 53 27.52 -14.51 -1.94
C LYS A 53 27.38 -13.31 -1.02
N SER A 54 26.18 -12.77 -0.83
CA SER A 54 25.93 -11.65 0.09
C SER A 54 25.93 -12.07 1.56
N VAL A 55 25.57 -13.33 1.87
CA VAL A 55 25.59 -13.87 3.24
C VAL A 55 27.00 -14.13 3.74
N ILE A 56 27.97 -14.44 2.84
CA ILE A 56 29.34 -14.81 3.24
C ILE A 56 30.26 -13.58 3.46
N ASN A 57 29.88 -12.38 3.00
CA ASN A 57 30.71 -11.18 3.11
C ASN A 57 29.92 -9.92 3.50
N ILE A 58 29.05 -10.00 4.49
CA ILE A 58 28.49 -8.79 5.12
C ILE A 58 29.51 -8.29 6.15
N ASN A 59 30.63 -7.80 5.65
CA ASN A 59 31.52 -6.94 6.42
C ASN A 59 30.77 -5.64 6.78
N ASN A 60 31.15 -5.01 7.88
CA ASN A 60 30.60 -3.75 8.39
C ASN A 60 30.45 -2.63 7.32
N ASP A 61 31.16 -2.73 6.21
CA ASP A 61 31.14 -1.77 5.10
C ASP A 61 29.83 -1.82 4.27
N ASN A 62 29.26 -3.01 4.04
CA ASN A 62 27.99 -3.12 3.30
C ASN A 62 26.81 -2.53 4.09
N ARG A 63 26.81 -2.66 5.43
CA ARG A 63 25.79 -1.98 6.27
C ARG A 63 25.89 -0.47 6.19
N LYS A 64 27.12 0.08 6.07
CA LYS A 64 27.33 1.52 5.88
C LYS A 64 26.81 1.98 4.51
N VAL A 65 27.07 1.22 3.44
CA VAL A 65 26.59 1.53 2.08
C VAL A 65 25.08 1.51 2.00
N ILE A 66 24.43 0.47 2.54
CA ILE A 66 22.96 0.37 2.59
C ILE A 66 22.38 1.56 3.36
N ASN A 67 22.93 1.89 4.51
CA ASN A 67 22.46 3.01 5.33
C ASN A 67 22.64 4.38 4.62
N ILE A 68 23.71 4.53 3.83
CA ILE A 68 23.93 5.76 3.04
C ILE A 68 22.89 5.85 1.93
N ASN A 69 22.59 4.76 1.24
CA ASN A 69 21.60 4.71 0.17
C ASN A 69 20.19 5.01 0.69
N ILE A 70 19.79 4.40 1.81
CA ILE A 70 18.50 4.70 2.45
C ILE A 70 18.39 6.17 2.81
N LYS A 71 19.43 6.75 3.42
CA LYS A 71 19.45 8.17 3.78
C LYS A 71 19.32 9.06 2.55
N ASN A 72 20.03 8.75 1.46
CA ASN A 72 19.96 9.51 0.21
C ASN A 72 18.57 9.40 -0.42
N TYR A 73 17.98 8.20 -0.42
CA TYR A 73 16.61 7.99 -0.89
C TYR A 73 15.59 8.84 -0.12
N ILE A 74 15.68 8.86 1.22
CA ILE A 74 14.81 9.65 2.07
C ILE A 74 15.03 11.15 1.86
N LYS A 75 16.29 11.61 1.80
CA LYS A 75 16.61 13.02 1.55
C LYS A 75 16.09 13.53 0.21
N ALA A 76 16.07 12.66 -0.79
CA ALA A 76 15.51 12.95 -2.11
C ALA A 76 13.96 12.89 -2.15
N SER A 77 13.27 12.74 -1.00
CA SER A 77 11.83 12.85 -0.92
C SER A 77 11.37 14.22 -1.44
N PRO A 78 10.36 14.29 -2.33
CA PRO A 78 9.82 15.57 -2.79
C PRO A 78 9.40 16.47 -1.64
N GLU A 79 8.72 15.91 -0.65
CA GLU A 79 8.23 16.63 0.52
C GLU A 79 8.83 16.07 1.82
N CYS A 80 8.84 16.90 2.86
CA CYS A 80 9.17 16.49 4.23
C CYS A 80 7.91 16.12 5.01
N MET A 81 8.09 15.41 6.12
CA MET A 81 7.03 15.07 7.05
C MET A 81 6.69 16.28 7.93
N SER A 82 5.74 17.10 7.49
CA SER A 82 5.22 18.25 8.23
C SER A 82 3.69 18.22 8.26
N VAL A 83 3.10 18.96 9.18
CA VAL A 83 1.64 19.13 9.27
C VAL A 83 1.12 19.75 7.99
N GLU A 84 1.74 20.84 7.52
CA GLU A 84 1.35 21.55 6.30
C GLU A 84 1.34 20.65 5.05
N ASN A 85 2.35 19.79 4.91
CA ASN A 85 2.39 18.85 3.79
C ASN A 85 1.31 17.77 3.91
N LEU A 86 1.04 17.28 5.11
CA LEU A 86 -0.03 16.31 5.35
C LEU A 86 -1.42 16.93 5.08
N GLU A 87 -1.66 18.18 5.46
CA GLU A 87 -2.92 18.89 5.22
C GLU A 87 -3.31 18.94 3.74
N LYS A 88 -2.33 19.02 2.83
CA LYS A 88 -2.59 19.01 1.38
C LYS A 88 -3.33 17.77 0.90
N TYR A 89 -3.15 16.63 1.58
CA TYR A 89 -3.75 15.36 1.20
C TYR A 89 -5.11 15.11 1.86
N MET A 90 -5.42 15.82 2.94
CA MET A 90 -6.66 15.60 3.69
C MET A 90 -7.94 15.68 2.83
N PRO A 91 -8.06 16.57 1.84
CA PRO A 91 -9.24 16.59 0.95
C PRO A 91 -9.48 15.29 0.18
N SER A 92 -8.47 14.42 0.03
CA SER A 92 -8.61 13.09 -0.60
C SER A 92 -9.10 12.02 0.38
N MET A 93 -9.13 12.31 1.69
CA MET A 93 -9.70 11.41 2.69
C MET A 93 -11.22 11.47 2.60
N ASN A 94 -11.85 10.31 2.63
CA ASN A 94 -13.30 10.18 2.63
C ASN A 94 -13.79 9.45 3.88
N ILE A 95 -15.10 9.43 4.08
CA ILE A 95 -15.71 8.78 5.25
C ILE A 95 -15.39 7.29 5.33
N GLY A 96 -15.22 6.58 4.22
CA GLY A 96 -14.83 5.17 4.21
C GLY A 96 -13.46 4.93 4.85
N HIS A 97 -12.50 5.83 4.63
CA HIS A 97 -11.20 5.76 5.30
C HIS A 97 -11.34 5.93 6.81
N VAL A 98 -12.24 6.81 7.27
CA VAL A 98 -12.48 7.07 8.69
C VAL A 98 -13.15 5.88 9.36
N LEU A 99 -14.24 5.36 8.77
CA LEU A 99 -15.01 4.26 9.33
C LEU A 99 -14.25 2.91 9.34
N SER A 100 -13.28 2.75 8.46
CA SER A 100 -12.38 1.59 8.45
C SER A 100 -11.22 1.70 9.46
N GLU A 101 -11.22 2.74 10.28
CA GLU A 101 -10.25 2.98 11.37
C GLU A 101 -8.79 2.85 10.91
N GLY A 102 -7.97 2.11 11.66
CA GLY A 102 -6.55 1.98 11.39
C GLY A 102 -6.23 1.42 10.00
N THR A 103 -7.03 0.48 9.49
CA THR A 103 -6.85 -0.03 8.13
C THR A 103 -7.15 1.06 7.09
N GLY A 104 -8.21 1.84 7.30
CA GLY A 104 -8.59 2.93 6.41
C GLY A 104 -7.57 4.05 6.41
N TYR A 105 -7.10 4.48 7.58
CA TYR A 105 -6.02 5.47 7.69
C TYR A 105 -4.71 4.98 7.09
N GLY A 106 -4.35 3.70 7.31
CA GLY A 106 -3.18 3.10 6.70
C GLY A 106 -3.24 3.10 5.18
N ASN A 107 -4.36 2.70 4.60
CA ASN A 107 -4.58 2.73 3.16
C ASN A 107 -4.53 4.15 2.59
N PHE A 108 -5.15 5.11 3.28
CA PHE A 108 -5.07 6.52 2.90
C PHE A 108 -3.61 7.02 2.86
N ILE A 109 -2.82 6.69 3.89
CA ILE A 109 -1.42 7.07 3.97
C ILE A 109 -0.65 6.49 2.79
N ILE A 110 -0.81 5.20 2.48
CA ILE A 110 -0.12 4.55 1.35
C ILE A 110 -0.53 5.20 0.03
N GLN A 111 -1.81 5.42 -0.17
CA GLN A 111 -2.35 5.88 -1.45
C GLN A 111 -2.01 7.33 -1.76
N TYR A 112 -2.01 8.21 -0.75
CA TYR A 112 -1.89 9.65 -0.97
C TYR A 112 -0.63 10.27 -0.38
N VAL A 113 -0.16 9.79 0.77
CA VAL A 113 0.98 10.40 1.48
C VAL A 113 2.30 9.83 0.99
N LEU A 114 2.43 8.50 0.89
CA LEU A 114 3.71 7.85 0.55
C LEU A 114 4.15 8.06 -0.90
N GLN A 115 3.30 8.56 -1.76
CA GLN A 115 3.68 8.96 -3.12
C GLN A 115 4.58 10.20 -3.13
N HIS A 116 4.49 11.06 -2.11
CA HIS A 116 5.19 12.34 -2.03
C HIS A 116 6.20 12.39 -0.88
N ILE A 117 5.92 11.67 0.20
CA ILE A 117 6.79 11.61 1.39
C ILE A 117 7.37 10.21 1.49
N ARG A 118 8.67 10.09 1.17
CA ARG A 118 9.35 8.80 1.23
C ARG A 118 9.59 8.37 2.66
N MET A 119 9.13 7.17 2.96
CA MET A 119 9.32 6.52 4.26
C MET A 119 9.94 5.14 4.05
N VAL A 120 10.81 4.72 4.97
CA VAL A 120 11.44 3.40 4.95
C VAL A 120 11.31 2.75 6.32
N THR A 121 10.68 1.59 6.37
CA THR A 121 10.63 0.76 7.58
C THR A 121 11.94 0.00 7.72
N THR A 122 12.67 0.25 8.80
CA THR A 122 13.96 -0.41 9.07
C THR A 122 13.86 -1.53 10.10
N ASP A 123 12.80 -1.53 10.91
CA ASP A 123 12.48 -2.58 11.86
C ASP A 123 10.95 -2.63 12.03
N ALA A 124 10.32 -3.52 11.27
CA ALA A 124 8.87 -3.65 11.27
C ALA A 124 8.33 -4.15 12.63
N SER A 125 9.09 -4.99 13.34
CA SER A 125 8.69 -5.54 14.63
C SER A 125 8.59 -4.49 15.72
N ARG A 126 9.43 -3.46 15.64
CA ARG A 126 9.44 -2.30 16.55
C ARG A 126 8.77 -1.06 15.96
N GLY A 127 8.23 -1.16 14.74
CA GLY A 127 7.65 -0.01 14.04
C GLY A 127 8.64 1.13 13.81
N VAL A 128 9.91 0.80 13.54
CA VAL A 128 10.94 1.83 13.31
C VAL A 128 10.91 2.28 11.86
N VAL A 129 10.61 3.54 11.66
CA VAL A 129 10.49 4.17 10.35
C VAL A 129 11.42 5.37 10.23
N LEU A 130 11.99 5.56 9.05
CA LEU A 130 12.81 6.71 8.70
C LEU A 130 12.07 7.56 7.68
N TYR A 131 12.10 8.87 7.84
CA TYR A 131 11.57 9.84 6.87
C TYR A 131 12.33 11.18 6.96
N LYS A 132 12.10 12.08 5.99
CA LYS A 132 12.65 13.44 6.01
C LYS A 132 11.78 14.35 6.89
N ASP A 133 12.36 14.96 7.91
CA ASP A 133 11.71 15.96 8.76
C ASP A 133 11.69 17.36 8.13
N GLU A 134 11.08 18.30 8.82
CA GLU A 134 10.96 19.71 8.41
C GLU A 134 12.30 20.41 8.25
N SER A 135 13.35 19.95 8.96
CA SER A 135 14.72 20.47 8.82
C SER A 135 15.46 19.90 7.61
N GLY A 136 14.83 19.01 6.83
CA GLY A 136 15.43 18.28 5.71
C GLY A 136 16.35 17.12 6.16
N LYS A 137 16.39 16.81 7.43
CA LYS A 137 17.18 15.69 7.98
C LYS A 137 16.38 14.41 7.99
N VAL A 138 17.12 13.29 7.98
CA VAL A 138 16.50 11.96 8.15
C VAL A 138 16.18 11.78 9.63
N TYR A 139 14.91 11.67 9.94
CA TYR A 139 14.37 11.44 11.27
C TYR A 139 14.04 9.96 11.47
N LYS A 140 14.32 9.45 12.67
CA LYS A 140 13.96 8.08 13.07
C LYS A 140 12.78 8.15 14.03
N ASP A 141 11.65 7.61 13.60
CA ASP A 141 10.43 7.51 14.39
C ASP A 141 10.20 6.07 14.86
N ILE A 142 9.97 5.89 16.15
CA ILE A 142 9.73 4.58 16.76
C ILE A 142 8.23 4.47 17.04
N GLY A 143 7.58 3.43 16.48
CA GLY A 143 6.13 3.24 16.59
C GLY A 143 5.32 4.31 15.85
N LEU A 144 5.97 5.05 14.92
CA LEU A 144 5.34 6.16 14.17
C LEU A 144 4.66 7.21 15.07
N THR A 145 5.13 7.38 16.29
CA THR A 145 4.50 8.27 17.28
C THR A 145 4.49 9.73 16.83
N SER A 146 5.62 10.22 16.32
CA SER A 146 5.73 11.59 15.82
C SER A 146 4.94 11.77 14.53
N PHE A 147 4.94 10.77 13.65
CA PHE A 147 4.14 10.78 12.43
C PHE A 147 2.64 10.88 12.73
N PHE A 148 2.12 9.97 13.58
CA PHE A 148 0.68 9.97 13.90
C PHE A 148 0.25 11.20 14.66
N LYS A 149 1.13 11.80 15.48
CA LYS A 149 0.84 13.11 16.08
C LYS A 149 0.63 14.18 15.01
N LYS A 150 1.53 14.31 14.05
CA LYS A 150 1.41 15.27 12.94
C LYS A 150 0.19 14.95 12.06
N PHE A 151 -0.04 13.67 11.76
CA PHE A 151 -1.20 13.21 11.03
C PHE A 151 -2.51 13.57 11.75
N GLY A 152 -2.58 13.36 13.07
CA GLY A 152 -3.72 13.75 13.89
C GLY A 152 -3.99 15.25 13.82
N ILE A 153 -2.95 16.08 13.95
CA ILE A 153 -3.09 17.54 13.84
C ILE A 153 -3.64 17.93 12.46
N ALA A 154 -3.07 17.39 11.39
CA ALA A 154 -3.46 17.71 10.02
C ALA A 154 -4.88 17.24 9.68
N SER A 155 -5.32 16.10 10.24
CA SER A 155 -6.58 15.45 9.86
C SER A 155 -7.77 15.73 10.79
N ALA A 156 -7.54 16.20 12.03
CA ALA A 156 -8.58 16.32 13.04
C ALA A 156 -9.82 17.09 12.57
N SER A 157 -9.62 18.28 11.97
CA SER A 157 -10.72 19.10 11.47
C SER A 157 -11.46 18.45 10.30
N HIS A 158 -10.72 17.77 9.42
CA HIS A 158 -11.30 17.09 8.26
C HIS A 158 -12.08 15.85 8.67
N VAL A 159 -11.55 15.02 9.59
CA VAL A 159 -12.26 13.86 10.16
C VAL A 159 -13.54 14.31 10.85
N LYS A 160 -13.48 15.36 11.65
CA LYS A 160 -14.67 15.94 12.28
C LYS A 160 -15.73 16.31 11.23
N TYR A 161 -15.32 17.07 10.19
CA TYR A 161 -16.22 17.46 9.11
C TYR A 161 -16.86 16.25 8.40
N LEU A 162 -16.07 15.23 8.08
CA LEU A 162 -16.57 14.01 7.42
C LEU A 162 -17.59 13.27 8.28
N VAL A 163 -17.30 13.09 9.58
CA VAL A 163 -18.19 12.40 10.51
C VAL A 163 -19.47 13.19 10.73
N GLU A 164 -19.39 14.49 10.97
CA GLU A 164 -20.57 15.34 11.16
C GLU A 164 -21.46 15.38 9.91
N THR A 165 -20.84 15.49 8.71
CA THR A 165 -21.58 15.42 7.44
C THR A 165 -22.28 14.09 7.26
N PHE A 166 -21.61 12.98 7.59
CA PHE A 166 -22.16 11.64 7.50
C PHE A 166 -23.33 11.45 8.49
N LEU A 167 -23.17 11.87 9.75
CA LEU A 167 -24.22 11.81 10.76
C LEU A 167 -25.46 12.62 10.38
N ASN A 168 -25.25 13.81 9.83
CA ASN A 168 -26.36 14.64 9.34
C ASN A 168 -27.10 13.98 8.18
N ALA A 169 -26.39 13.27 7.28
CA ALA A 169 -26.99 12.52 6.18
C ALA A 169 -27.79 11.30 6.66
N LEU A 170 -27.39 10.67 7.77
CA LEU A 170 -28.12 9.55 8.36
C LEU A 170 -29.43 9.99 9.03
N ASN A 171 -29.54 11.26 9.45
CA ASN A 171 -30.72 11.83 10.11
C ASN A 171 -31.26 10.95 11.25
N LEU A 172 -30.36 10.53 12.16
CA LEU A 172 -30.68 9.60 13.25
C LEU A 172 -31.62 10.26 14.26
N ASP A 173 -32.72 9.58 14.58
CA ASP A 173 -33.58 9.95 15.71
C ASP A 173 -32.91 9.53 17.03
N LEU A 174 -32.35 10.50 17.74
CA LEU A 174 -31.62 10.29 18.98
C LEU A 174 -32.55 9.99 20.17
N SER A 175 -33.86 9.92 19.98
CA SER A 175 -34.78 9.38 21.02
C SER A 175 -34.68 7.85 21.13
N GLU A 176 -34.20 7.17 20.06
CA GLU A 176 -34.07 5.74 20.02
C GLU A 176 -32.70 5.30 20.59
N PRO A 177 -32.64 4.36 21.57
CA PRO A 177 -31.40 3.94 22.22
C PRO A 177 -30.33 3.41 21.25
N ASN A 178 -30.73 2.63 20.24
CA ASN A 178 -29.81 2.08 19.22
C ASN A 178 -29.12 3.18 18.39
N ASN A 179 -29.86 4.27 18.09
CA ASN A 179 -29.33 5.41 17.35
C ASN A 179 -28.34 6.21 18.19
N ILE A 180 -28.54 6.27 19.52
CA ILE A 180 -27.56 6.90 20.42
C ILE A 180 -26.23 6.12 20.42
N GLU A 181 -26.28 4.78 20.48
CA GLU A 181 -25.09 3.96 20.43
C GLU A 181 -24.36 4.13 19.10
N GLN A 182 -25.08 4.07 17.99
CA GLN A 182 -24.55 4.30 16.66
C GLN A 182 -23.91 5.70 16.52
N TYR A 183 -24.55 6.73 17.04
CA TYR A 183 -24.00 8.09 17.07
C TYR A 183 -22.69 8.15 17.86
N ARG A 184 -22.61 7.48 19.01
CA ARG A 184 -21.38 7.40 19.81
C ARG A 184 -20.25 6.69 19.08
N ASP A 185 -20.55 5.60 18.39
CA ASP A 185 -19.55 4.86 17.62
C ASP A 185 -18.94 5.73 16.51
N TYR A 186 -19.75 6.48 15.80
CA TYR A 186 -19.22 7.39 14.77
C TYR A 186 -18.43 8.56 15.35
N THR A 187 -18.90 9.17 16.43
CA THR A 187 -18.20 10.30 17.08
C THR A 187 -16.92 9.86 17.79
N ARG A 188 -16.75 8.57 18.10
CA ARG A 188 -15.50 8.01 18.63
C ARG A 188 -14.32 8.31 17.72
N HIS A 189 -14.49 8.29 16.40
CA HIS A 189 -13.42 8.60 15.45
C HIS A 189 -12.86 10.02 15.62
N ILE A 190 -13.73 11.01 15.92
CA ILE A 190 -13.29 12.36 16.22
C ILE A 190 -12.44 12.38 17.50
N THR A 191 -12.87 11.67 18.52
CA THR A 191 -12.14 11.57 19.79
C THR A 191 -10.77 10.91 19.59
N GLN A 192 -10.71 9.81 18.87
CA GLN A 192 -9.47 9.09 18.55
C GLN A 192 -8.48 9.98 17.77
N MET A 193 -8.97 10.78 16.82
CA MET A 193 -8.12 11.67 16.05
C MET A 193 -7.60 12.84 16.91
N ASN A 194 -8.41 13.38 17.81
CA ASN A 194 -7.99 14.39 18.78
C ASN A 194 -6.93 13.83 19.76
N GLN A 195 -7.07 12.59 20.21
CA GLN A 195 -6.03 11.91 21.01
C GLN A 195 -4.72 11.82 20.25
N CYS A 196 -4.77 11.42 18.98
CA CYS A 196 -3.62 11.39 18.11
C CYS A 196 -2.93 12.75 17.98
N SER A 197 -3.71 13.82 17.79
CA SER A 197 -3.19 15.20 17.67
C SER A 197 -2.47 15.67 18.93
N ASN A 198 -2.90 15.22 20.09
CA ASN A 198 -2.25 15.51 21.37
C ASN A 198 -0.99 14.63 21.61
N GLY A 199 -0.79 13.60 20.80
CA GLY A 199 0.32 12.66 20.94
C GLY A 199 -0.02 11.50 21.88
N ASP A 200 -1.29 11.32 22.23
CA ASP A 200 -1.78 10.18 22.99
C ASP A 200 -1.86 8.93 22.11
N LYS A 201 -1.75 7.76 22.75
CA LYS A 201 -1.93 6.48 22.05
C LYS A 201 -3.39 6.32 21.65
N SER A 202 -3.66 6.24 20.37
CA SER A 202 -4.98 5.92 19.83
C SER A 202 -5.05 4.44 19.44
N GLU A 203 -6.21 3.82 19.65
CA GLU A 203 -6.44 2.40 19.40
C GLU A 203 -6.21 1.99 17.95
N PHE A 204 -6.39 2.90 17.00
CA PHE A 204 -6.18 2.60 15.57
C PHE A 204 -4.70 2.57 15.14
N ILE A 205 -3.77 3.15 15.91
CA ILE A 205 -2.35 3.26 15.52
C ILE A 205 -1.71 1.90 15.23
N PRO A 206 -1.90 0.83 16.02
CA PRO A 206 -1.29 -0.46 15.74
C PRO A 206 -1.73 -1.07 14.41
N SER A 207 -3.00 -0.96 14.05
CA SER A 207 -3.52 -1.47 12.77
C SER A 207 -3.07 -0.60 11.59
N ALA A 208 -3.09 0.72 11.73
CA ALA A 208 -2.54 1.63 10.73
C ALA A 208 -1.04 1.40 10.50
N LEU A 209 -0.25 1.24 11.58
CA LEU A 209 1.17 0.93 11.50
C LEU A 209 1.43 -0.37 10.73
N LYS A 210 0.65 -1.42 10.98
CA LYS A 210 0.77 -2.69 10.26
C LYS A 210 0.56 -2.51 8.75
N VAL A 211 -0.45 -1.75 8.35
CA VAL A 211 -0.76 -1.46 6.94
C VAL A 211 0.34 -0.62 6.30
N VAL A 212 0.76 0.48 6.95
CA VAL A 212 1.83 1.35 6.45
C VAL A 212 3.16 0.60 6.34
N SER A 213 3.51 -0.21 7.32
CA SER A 213 4.75 -1.00 7.28
C SER A 213 4.76 -2.01 6.14
N ALA A 214 3.61 -2.63 5.83
CA ALA A 214 3.48 -3.52 4.67
C ALA A 214 3.59 -2.75 3.35
N GLY A 215 3.01 -1.53 3.27
CA GLY A 215 3.05 -0.68 2.07
C GLY A 215 4.40 0.00 1.80
N THR A 216 5.26 0.10 2.83
CA THR A 216 6.63 0.62 2.70
C THR A 216 7.64 -0.48 2.37
N ASP A 217 7.17 -1.65 1.95
CA ASP A 217 7.98 -2.83 1.71
C ASP A 217 9.12 -2.57 0.72
N HIS A 218 10.25 -3.19 1.00
CA HIS A 218 11.56 -3.01 0.37
C HIS A 218 11.64 -3.36 -1.12
N SER A 219 10.55 -3.82 -1.73
CA SER A 219 10.50 -4.24 -3.13
C SER A 219 10.86 -3.14 -4.15
N ASN A 220 10.81 -1.86 -3.75
CA ASN A 220 11.21 -0.72 -4.59
C ASN A 220 12.61 -0.18 -4.30
N LEU A 221 13.32 -0.75 -3.34
CA LEU A 221 14.73 -0.46 -3.04
C LEU A 221 15.61 -1.50 -3.76
N ILE A 222 15.43 -1.64 -5.08
CA ILE A 222 16.40 -2.36 -5.92
C ILE A 222 17.63 -1.46 -6.01
N PHE A 223 18.70 -1.90 -5.34
CA PHE A 223 20.03 -1.30 -5.38
C PHE A 223 20.87 -1.93 -6.49
#